data_37ef71239973b448338d4f48ef8868c6
#
_entry.id   37ef71239973b448338d4f48ef8868c6
#
_cell.length_a   1.000
_cell.length_b   1.000
_cell.length_c   1.000
_cell.angle_alpha   90.00
_cell.angle_beta   90.00
_cell.angle_gamma   90.00
#
_symmetry.space_group_name_H-M   'P 1'
#
loop_
_entity.id
_entity.type
_entity.pdbx_description
1 polymer ?
#
loop_
_entity_poly.entity_id
_entity_poly.type
_entity_poly.pdbx_seq_one_letter_code
_entity_poly.pdbx_strand_id
1 'polypeptide(L)'
;MAGYFILSTRKGDYRALAFQGSQVYTCHAQLSGLLRTHLGEAHARLLAEPLMDPQGTAVDWYTPGPVQPLAELPAETQEAVKTRLQGLLSDIEELAASLQTDSDPYKSLCGTMLHLATRFPTQECLYASLPSGEPASPPQPVLVCWGMTLSSSTAQHQLAIHWEQ
;
A
#
# COMPACT_ATOMS: atom_id res chain seq x y z
N MET A 1 -15.01 6.30 -8.54
CA MET A 1 -14.87 7.70 -8.26
C MET A 1 -13.61 8.01 -7.48
N ALA A 2 -12.83 8.89 -8.01
CA ALA A 2 -11.60 9.26 -7.34
C ALA A 2 -11.92 10.03 -6.07
N GLY A 3 -11.16 9.82 -5.04
CA GLY A 3 -11.29 10.57 -3.83
C GLY A 3 -10.29 11.70 -3.77
N TYR A 4 -9.59 11.75 -2.66
CA TYR A 4 -8.58 12.77 -2.41
C TYR A 4 -7.29 12.43 -3.16
N PHE A 5 -6.78 13.39 -3.95
CA PHE A 5 -5.51 13.22 -4.66
C PHE A 5 -4.36 13.36 -3.68
N ILE A 6 -3.45 12.37 -3.69
CA ILE A 6 -2.30 12.41 -2.79
C ILE A 6 -1.08 13.00 -3.48
N LEU A 7 -0.66 12.35 -4.57
CA LEU A 7 0.50 12.84 -5.34
C LEU A 7 0.56 12.04 -6.63
N SER A 8 1.43 12.51 -7.52
CA SER A 8 1.69 11.84 -8.78
C SER A 8 3.13 11.35 -8.78
N THR A 9 3.35 10.11 -9.19
CA THR A 9 4.69 9.53 -9.26
C THR A 9 5.03 9.20 -10.70
N ARG A 10 6.29 9.44 -11.08
CA ARG A 10 6.74 9.18 -12.44
C ARG A 10 7.09 7.71 -12.58
N LYS A 11 6.69 7.13 -13.70
CA LYS A 11 6.92 5.69 -13.91
C LYS A 11 8.40 5.35 -13.90
N GLY A 12 9.25 6.23 -14.37
CA GLY A 12 10.68 5.94 -14.42
C GLY A 12 11.35 5.88 -13.08
N ASP A 13 10.74 6.45 -12.05
CA ASP A 13 11.34 6.48 -10.71
C ASP A 13 11.14 5.20 -9.94
N TYR A 14 10.17 4.40 -10.32
CA TYR A 14 9.81 3.19 -9.59
C TYR A 14 9.61 2.03 -10.54
N ARG A 15 9.93 0.84 -10.06
CA ARG A 15 9.73 -0.38 -10.81
C ARG A 15 8.56 -1.14 -10.22
N ALA A 16 7.53 -1.37 -11.01
CA ALA A 16 6.36 -2.11 -10.55
C ALA A 16 6.68 -3.59 -10.48
N LEU A 17 6.33 -4.20 -9.35
CA LEU A 17 6.43 -5.64 -9.20
C LEU A 17 5.32 -6.29 -10.02
N ALA A 18 5.60 -7.46 -10.55
CA ALA A 18 4.66 -8.14 -11.43
C ALA A 18 4.71 -9.63 -11.19
N PHE A 19 3.62 -10.29 -11.55
CA PHE A 19 3.52 -11.73 -11.48
C PHE A 19 2.68 -12.21 -12.65
N GLN A 20 3.23 -13.13 -13.43
CA GLN A 20 2.54 -13.72 -14.59
C GLN A 20 2.04 -12.64 -15.55
N GLY A 21 2.88 -11.64 -15.78
CA GLY A 21 2.59 -10.61 -16.76
C GLY A 21 1.72 -9.46 -16.27
N SER A 22 1.25 -9.52 -15.03
CA SER A 22 0.41 -8.46 -14.48
C SER A 22 1.15 -7.69 -13.42
N GLN A 23 1.12 -6.37 -13.53
CA GLN A 23 1.70 -5.52 -12.50
C GLN A 23 0.75 -5.44 -11.32
N VAL A 24 1.32 -5.60 -10.12
CA VAL A 24 0.50 -5.75 -8.92
C VAL A 24 -0.39 -4.52 -8.69
N TYR A 25 0.17 -3.34 -8.88
CA TYR A 25 -0.59 -2.13 -8.56
C TYR A 25 -1.80 -1.95 -9.50
N THR A 26 -1.78 -2.54 -10.68
CA THR A 26 -2.93 -2.41 -11.58
C THR A 26 -4.10 -3.28 -11.14
N CYS A 27 -3.90 -4.11 -10.13
CA CYS A 27 -4.94 -5.00 -9.61
C CYS A 27 -5.60 -4.43 -8.36
N HIS A 28 -5.55 -3.12 -8.17
CA HIS A 28 -6.03 -2.50 -6.94
C HIS A 28 -7.47 -2.89 -6.61
N ALA A 29 -8.37 -2.86 -7.59
CA ALA A 29 -9.78 -3.14 -7.32
C ALA A 29 -9.96 -4.56 -6.77
N GLN A 30 -9.25 -5.53 -7.35
CA GLN A 30 -9.35 -6.91 -6.90
C GLN A 30 -8.72 -7.08 -5.52
N LEU A 31 -7.55 -6.50 -5.31
CA LEU A 31 -6.85 -6.68 -4.03
C LEU A 31 -7.56 -5.96 -2.90
N SER A 32 -8.03 -4.74 -3.13
CA SER A 32 -8.75 -4.03 -2.07
C SER A 32 -10.07 -4.71 -1.76
N GLY A 33 -10.73 -5.28 -2.76
CA GLY A 33 -11.94 -6.05 -2.53
C GLY A 33 -11.69 -7.26 -1.66
N LEU A 34 -10.61 -7.99 -1.93
CA LEU A 34 -10.22 -9.13 -1.11
C LEU A 34 -9.96 -8.73 0.33
N LEU A 35 -9.19 -7.65 0.49
CA LEU A 35 -8.87 -7.18 1.83
C LEU A 35 -10.12 -6.77 2.60
N ARG A 36 -11.03 -6.06 1.92
CA ARG A 36 -12.26 -5.63 2.57
C ARG A 36 -13.10 -6.81 3.01
N THR A 37 -13.19 -7.82 2.16
CA THR A 37 -13.99 -9.00 2.44
C THR A 37 -13.42 -9.84 3.57
N HIS A 38 -12.11 -10.04 3.57
CA HIS A 38 -11.48 -10.98 4.50
C HIS A 38 -10.99 -10.32 5.78
N LEU A 39 -10.58 -9.05 5.73
CA LEU A 39 -9.95 -8.41 6.88
C LEU A 39 -10.67 -7.16 7.33
N GLY A 40 -11.21 -6.36 6.41
CA GLY A 40 -11.96 -5.18 6.77
C GLY A 40 -11.53 -3.94 6.01
N GLU A 41 -12.23 -2.84 6.31
CA GLU A 41 -12.07 -1.59 5.57
C GLU A 41 -10.69 -0.97 5.80
N ALA A 42 -10.18 -1.04 7.03
CA ALA A 42 -8.88 -0.43 7.32
C ALA A 42 -7.77 -1.06 6.50
N HIS A 43 -7.85 -2.38 6.30
CA HIS A 43 -6.86 -3.07 5.48
C HIS A 43 -6.98 -2.68 4.02
N ALA A 44 -8.22 -2.57 3.52
CA ALA A 44 -8.43 -2.19 2.13
C ALA A 44 -7.94 -0.76 1.89
N ARG A 45 -8.15 0.14 2.84
CA ARG A 45 -7.78 1.53 2.67
C ARG A 45 -6.27 1.77 2.79
N LEU A 46 -5.54 0.78 3.26
CA LEU A 46 -4.08 0.89 3.31
C LEU A 46 -3.49 1.13 1.93
N LEU A 47 -4.08 0.53 0.90
CA LEU A 47 -3.56 0.62 -0.46
C LEU A 47 -4.25 1.78 -1.19
N ALA A 48 -3.50 2.85 -1.46
CA ALA A 48 -4.02 3.97 -2.22
C ALA A 48 -4.39 3.52 -3.63
N GLU A 49 -5.36 4.18 -4.22
CA GLU A 49 -5.84 3.82 -5.55
C GLU A 49 -4.97 4.47 -6.62
N PRO A 50 -4.35 3.68 -7.50
CA PRO A 50 -3.53 4.23 -8.59
C PRO A 50 -4.37 4.50 -9.83
N LEU A 51 -4.03 5.60 -10.51
CA LEU A 51 -4.66 5.94 -11.77
C LEU A 51 -3.58 6.41 -12.73
N MET A 52 -3.42 5.66 -13.83
CA MET A 52 -2.42 6.02 -14.83
C MET A 52 -2.86 7.28 -15.56
N ASP A 53 -1.91 8.21 -15.80
CA ASP A 53 -2.26 9.40 -16.55
C ASP A 53 -2.49 9.04 -18.03
N PRO A 54 -3.11 9.94 -18.81
CA PRO A 54 -3.44 9.62 -20.20
C PRO A 54 -2.23 9.28 -21.06
N GLN A 55 -1.06 9.86 -20.77
CA GLN A 55 0.16 9.57 -21.52
C GLN A 55 0.85 8.31 -21.04
N GLY A 56 0.44 7.75 -19.91
CA GLY A 56 1.09 6.57 -19.37
C GLY A 56 2.45 6.83 -18.77
N THR A 57 2.76 8.07 -18.40
CA THR A 57 4.06 8.42 -17.85
C THR A 57 4.07 8.59 -16.35
N ALA A 58 2.91 8.68 -15.73
CA ALA A 58 2.81 8.89 -14.30
C ALA A 58 1.63 8.15 -13.74
N VAL A 59 1.69 7.86 -12.44
CA VAL A 59 0.59 7.25 -11.71
C VAL A 59 0.13 8.26 -10.67
N ASP A 60 -1.15 8.58 -10.69
CA ASP A 60 -1.78 9.45 -9.71
C ASP A 60 -2.38 8.60 -8.62
N TRP A 61 -2.11 8.96 -7.36
CA TRP A 61 -2.56 8.16 -6.23
C TRP A 61 -3.66 8.87 -5.48
N TYR A 62 -4.72 8.13 -5.15
CA TYR A 62 -5.92 8.66 -4.51
C TYR A 62 -6.30 7.85 -3.29
N THR A 63 -7.01 8.48 -2.35
CA THR A 63 -7.55 7.81 -1.18
C THR A 63 -8.88 8.49 -0.83
N PRO A 64 -9.74 7.85 -0.02
CA PRO A 64 -11.08 8.43 0.23
C PRO A 64 -11.09 9.81 0.89
N GLY A 65 -10.11 10.13 1.72
CA GLY A 65 -10.13 11.43 2.40
C GLY A 65 -8.75 12.00 2.55
N PRO A 66 -8.63 13.18 3.18
CA PRO A 66 -7.34 13.85 3.30
C PRO A 66 -6.33 13.05 4.10
N VAL A 67 -5.08 13.12 3.67
CA VAL A 67 -3.96 12.45 4.36
C VAL A 67 -2.79 13.42 4.45
N GLN A 68 -1.86 13.12 5.34
CA GLN A 68 -0.63 13.88 5.51
C GLN A 68 0.56 12.92 5.41
N PRO A 69 1.69 13.40 4.88
CA PRO A 69 2.90 12.58 4.89
C PRO A 69 3.31 12.23 6.32
N LEU A 70 3.83 11.02 6.50
CA LEU A 70 4.26 10.58 7.82
C LEU A 70 5.23 11.56 8.46
N ALA A 71 6.17 12.07 7.67
CA ALA A 71 7.22 12.95 8.20
C ALA A 71 6.68 14.27 8.76
N GLU A 72 5.46 14.66 8.38
CA GLU A 72 4.88 15.92 8.85
C GLU A 72 4.08 15.75 10.13
N LEU A 73 3.99 14.54 10.66
CA LEU A 73 3.20 14.26 11.84
C LEU A 73 4.06 14.37 13.10
N PRO A 74 3.44 14.65 14.25
CA PRO A 74 4.20 14.61 15.52
C PRO A 74 4.79 13.23 15.75
N ALA A 75 5.90 13.19 16.49
CA ALA A 75 6.63 11.96 16.71
C ALA A 75 5.75 10.85 17.28
N GLU A 76 4.90 11.19 18.24
CA GLU A 76 4.00 10.19 18.84
C GLU A 76 3.04 9.61 17.80
N THR A 77 2.53 10.49 16.92
CA THR A 77 1.61 10.05 15.88
C THR A 77 2.34 9.19 14.87
N GLN A 78 3.57 9.55 14.54
CA GLN A 78 4.36 8.72 13.61
C GLN A 78 4.52 7.31 14.16
N GLU A 79 4.79 7.17 15.45
CA GLU A 79 4.95 5.85 16.04
C GLU A 79 3.64 5.07 16.02
N ALA A 80 2.53 5.75 16.28
CA ALA A 80 1.22 5.09 16.24
C ALA A 80 0.91 4.61 14.82
N VAL A 81 1.24 5.43 13.81
CA VAL A 81 1.01 5.05 12.42
C VAL A 81 1.86 3.84 12.05
N LYS A 82 3.14 3.85 12.44
CA LYS A 82 4.02 2.73 12.14
C LYS A 82 3.56 1.44 12.79
N THR A 83 3.14 1.52 14.05
CA THR A 83 2.65 0.35 14.76
C THR A 83 1.39 -0.19 14.08
N ARG A 84 0.49 0.70 13.70
CA ARG A 84 -0.72 0.30 13.01
C ARG A 84 -0.39 -0.34 11.66
N LEU A 85 0.56 0.27 10.94
CA LEU A 85 0.98 -0.27 9.65
C LEU A 85 1.51 -1.68 9.78
N GLN A 86 2.36 -1.93 10.78
CA GLN A 86 2.92 -3.25 10.98
C GLN A 86 1.82 -4.28 11.21
N GLY A 87 0.81 -3.91 12.01
CA GLY A 87 -0.31 -4.81 12.25
C GLY A 87 -1.09 -5.11 11.00
N LEU A 88 -1.38 -4.08 10.21
CA LEU A 88 -2.12 -4.27 8.97
C LEU A 88 -1.34 -5.12 7.97
N LEU A 89 -0.04 -4.84 7.82
CA LEU A 89 0.79 -5.62 6.92
C LEU A 89 0.90 -7.07 7.36
N SER A 90 1.02 -7.30 8.64
CA SER A 90 1.10 -8.67 9.17
C SER A 90 -0.19 -9.44 8.85
N ASP A 91 -1.33 -8.81 9.03
CA ASP A 91 -2.60 -9.45 8.70
C ASP A 91 -2.70 -9.76 7.22
N ILE A 92 -2.23 -8.85 6.37
CA ILE A 92 -2.27 -9.06 4.93
C ILE A 92 -1.35 -10.21 4.54
N GLU A 93 -0.15 -10.28 5.15
CA GLU A 93 0.76 -11.37 4.84
C GLU A 93 0.20 -12.72 5.27
N GLU A 94 -0.51 -12.76 6.38
CA GLU A 94 -1.14 -14.02 6.80
C GLU A 94 -2.22 -14.43 5.82
N LEU A 95 -3.03 -13.47 5.36
CA LEU A 95 -4.03 -13.77 4.36
C LEU A 95 -3.37 -14.24 3.07
N ALA A 96 -2.32 -13.56 2.66
CA ALA A 96 -1.60 -13.92 1.43
C ALA A 96 -1.08 -15.35 1.50
N ALA A 97 -0.47 -15.72 2.63
CA ALA A 97 0.06 -17.05 2.80
C ALA A 97 -1.05 -18.11 2.73
N SER A 98 -2.18 -17.81 3.37
CA SER A 98 -3.30 -18.72 3.35
C SER A 98 -3.83 -18.93 1.93
N LEU A 99 -3.95 -17.83 1.17
CA LEU A 99 -4.45 -17.92 -0.19
C LEU A 99 -3.48 -18.65 -1.11
N GLN A 100 -2.18 -18.48 -0.89
CA GLN A 100 -1.17 -19.12 -1.74
C GLN A 100 -1.23 -20.65 -1.66
N THR A 101 -1.69 -21.17 -0.53
CA THR A 101 -1.81 -22.63 -0.37
C THR A 101 -3.16 -23.16 -0.79
N ASP A 102 -4.07 -22.30 -1.25
CA ASP A 102 -5.38 -22.73 -1.72
C ASP A 102 -5.25 -23.52 -3.00
N SER A 103 -6.09 -24.54 -3.17
CA SER A 103 -6.07 -25.36 -4.37
C SER A 103 -6.65 -24.63 -5.59
N ASP A 104 -7.42 -23.58 -5.36
CA ASP A 104 -7.97 -22.77 -6.45
C ASP A 104 -6.84 -21.90 -7.03
N PRO A 105 -6.51 -22.07 -8.33
CA PRO A 105 -5.41 -21.29 -8.91
C PRO A 105 -5.63 -19.77 -8.84
N TYR A 106 -6.87 -19.32 -8.93
CA TYR A 106 -7.14 -17.90 -8.85
C TYR A 106 -6.84 -17.36 -7.45
N LYS A 107 -7.25 -18.10 -6.42
CA LYS A 107 -6.96 -17.68 -5.04
C LYS A 107 -5.46 -17.69 -4.76
N SER A 108 -4.78 -18.72 -5.27
CA SER A 108 -3.34 -18.79 -5.10
C SER A 108 -2.64 -17.62 -5.77
N LEU A 109 -3.10 -17.24 -6.96
CA LEU A 109 -2.58 -16.06 -7.64
C LEU A 109 -2.79 -14.80 -6.83
N CYS A 110 -4.00 -14.64 -6.29
CA CYS A 110 -4.31 -13.47 -5.47
C CYS A 110 -3.41 -13.40 -4.25
N GLY A 111 -3.11 -14.54 -3.65
CA GLY A 111 -2.21 -14.57 -2.50
C GLY A 111 -0.82 -14.06 -2.84
N THR A 112 -0.29 -14.48 -3.99
CA THR A 112 1.00 -14.00 -4.45
C THR A 112 0.96 -12.49 -4.70
N MET A 113 -0.11 -12.01 -5.34
CA MET A 113 -0.23 -10.58 -5.61
C MET A 113 -0.32 -9.76 -4.31
N LEU A 114 -1.07 -10.26 -3.34
CA LEU A 114 -1.16 -9.58 -2.04
C LEU A 114 0.20 -9.51 -1.36
N HIS A 115 0.96 -10.60 -1.41
CA HIS A 115 2.29 -10.61 -0.82
C HIS A 115 3.17 -9.53 -1.44
N LEU A 116 3.13 -9.42 -2.77
CA LEU A 116 3.92 -8.39 -3.45
C LEU A 116 3.40 -6.99 -3.16
N ALA A 117 2.09 -6.86 -2.91
CA ALA A 117 1.50 -5.55 -2.65
C ALA A 117 1.95 -4.96 -1.32
N THR A 118 2.49 -5.76 -0.41
CA THR A 118 2.99 -5.23 0.87
C THR A 118 4.34 -4.53 0.72
N ARG A 119 4.95 -4.56 -0.46
CA ARG A 119 6.25 -3.92 -0.68
C ARG A 119 6.06 -2.48 -1.09
N PHE A 120 6.91 -1.61 -0.58
CA PHE A 120 6.92 -0.22 -0.97
C PHE A 120 8.35 0.30 -0.86
N PRO A 121 8.69 1.35 -1.65
CA PRO A 121 10.12 1.69 -1.82
C PRO A 121 10.75 2.35 -0.60
N THR A 122 10.09 3.33 0.02
CA THR A 122 10.68 4.09 1.12
C THR A 122 9.57 4.55 2.06
N GLN A 123 9.98 5.05 3.22
CA GLN A 123 9.03 5.60 4.19
C GLN A 123 8.28 6.82 3.64
N GLU A 124 8.82 7.47 2.63
CA GLU A 124 8.15 8.62 2.04
C GLU A 124 6.85 8.22 1.35
N CYS A 125 6.64 6.95 1.12
CA CYS A 125 5.39 6.47 0.54
C CYS A 125 4.28 6.28 1.57
N LEU A 126 4.56 6.53 2.83
CA LEU A 126 3.59 6.33 3.90
C LEU A 126 2.94 7.64 4.30
N TYR A 127 1.63 7.63 4.27
CA TYR A 127 0.77 8.74 4.64
C TYR A 127 -0.18 8.28 5.72
N ALA A 128 -0.87 9.19 6.34
CA ALA A 128 -1.86 8.83 7.34
C ALA A 128 -3.06 9.75 7.27
N SER A 129 -4.23 9.17 7.43
CA SER A 129 -5.48 9.89 7.56
C SER A 129 -5.75 10.01 9.06
N LEU A 130 -5.79 11.23 9.56
CA LEU A 130 -6.05 11.45 10.97
C LEU A 130 -7.54 11.58 11.20
N PRO A 131 -8.06 10.92 12.22
CA PRO A 131 -9.48 11.03 12.51
C PRO A 131 -9.81 12.44 12.96
N SER A 132 -10.90 12.98 12.44
CA SER A 132 -11.32 14.31 12.85
C SER A 132 -12.48 14.16 13.83
N GLY A 133 -12.36 14.82 14.96
CA GLY A 133 -13.41 14.83 15.95
C GLY A 133 -13.53 13.58 16.80
N GLU A 134 -12.70 12.60 16.57
CA GLU A 134 -12.75 11.33 17.32
C GLU A 134 -11.37 11.04 17.90
N PRO A 135 -11.06 11.60 19.04
CA PRO A 135 -9.71 11.46 19.57
C PRO A 135 -9.29 10.02 19.86
N ALA A 136 -10.23 9.13 20.08
CA ALA A 136 -9.90 7.74 20.36
C ALA A 136 -9.63 6.91 19.12
N SER A 137 -9.94 7.44 17.94
CA SER A 137 -9.75 6.66 16.72
C SER A 137 -8.27 6.62 16.33
N PRO A 138 -7.75 5.44 15.97
CA PRO A 138 -6.36 5.37 15.52
C PRO A 138 -6.20 5.98 14.13
N PRO A 139 -5.00 6.45 13.81
CA PRO A 139 -4.76 6.97 12.46
C PRO A 139 -4.84 5.82 11.46
N GLN A 140 -5.24 6.18 10.24
CA GLN A 140 -5.34 5.20 9.15
C GLN A 140 -4.12 5.35 8.25
N PRO A 141 -3.20 4.36 8.23
CA PRO A 141 -2.07 4.41 7.30
C PRO A 141 -2.55 4.25 5.87
N VAL A 142 -1.89 4.95 4.95
CA VAL A 142 -2.17 4.86 3.53
C VAL A 142 -0.83 4.81 2.81
N LEU A 143 -0.65 3.80 1.96
CA LEU A 143 0.57 3.62 1.19
C LEU A 143 0.34 3.99 -0.26
N VAL A 144 1.23 4.83 -0.80
CA VAL A 144 1.35 4.99 -2.25
C VAL A 144 2.54 4.15 -2.70
N CYS A 145 2.63 3.90 -3.98
CA CYS A 145 3.74 3.11 -4.55
C CYS A 145 3.85 1.70 -3.95
N TRP A 146 2.76 1.19 -3.40
CA TRP A 146 2.75 -0.19 -2.95
C TRP A 146 2.87 -1.11 -4.16
N GLY A 147 3.50 -2.25 -3.94
CA GLY A 147 3.78 -3.16 -5.05
C GLY A 147 4.86 -2.66 -5.98
N MET A 148 5.73 -1.79 -5.49
CA MET A 148 6.79 -1.18 -6.29
C MET A 148 8.10 -1.14 -5.52
N THR A 149 9.19 -1.00 -6.27
CA THR A 149 10.52 -0.79 -5.71
C THR A 149 11.15 0.39 -6.45
N LEU A 150 12.24 0.90 -5.89
CA LEU A 150 13.00 1.92 -6.60
C LEU A 150 13.64 1.32 -7.83
N SER A 151 13.77 2.12 -8.89
CA SER A 151 14.28 1.60 -10.14
C SER A 151 15.80 1.53 -10.19
N SER A 152 16.49 2.17 -9.24
CA SER A 152 17.96 2.15 -9.22
C SER A 152 18.47 0.98 -8.39
N SER A 153 19.77 0.67 -8.55
CA SER A 153 20.36 -0.42 -7.80
C SER A 153 20.37 -0.15 -6.29
N THR A 154 20.30 1.10 -5.90
CA THR A 154 20.22 1.46 -4.49
C THR A 154 18.94 0.95 -3.84
N ALA A 155 17.95 0.64 -4.65
CA ALA A 155 16.65 0.18 -4.15
C ALA A 155 16.79 -1.07 -3.29
N GLN A 156 17.75 -1.93 -3.60
CA GLN A 156 17.85 -3.17 -2.87
C GLN A 156 18.16 -2.95 -1.40
N HIS A 157 18.95 -1.93 -1.10
CA HIS A 157 19.22 -1.60 0.28
C HIS A 157 18.00 -1.01 0.97
N GLN A 158 17.24 -0.23 0.24
CA GLN A 158 16.09 0.44 0.83
C GLN A 158 14.93 -0.50 1.06
N LEU A 159 14.84 -1.57 0.29
CA LEU A 159 13.82 -2.57 0.54
C LEU A 159 14.02 -3.25 1.87
N ALA A 160 15.22 -3.17 2.42
CA ALA A 160 15.50 -3.77 3.70
C ALA A 160 15.18 -2.86 4.87
N ILE A 161 14.62 -1.70 4.60
CA ILE A 161 14.20 -0.81 5.68
C ILE A 161 13.10 -1.47 6.48
N HIS A 162 13.26 -1.45 7.77
CA HIS A 162 12.30 -2.08 8.64
C HIS A 162 11.71 -1.07 9.59
N TRP A 163 10.45 -1.23 9.82
CA TRP A 163 9.70 -0.30 10.64
C TRP A 163 10.02 -0.44 12.11
N GLU A 164 10.53 -1.58 12.47
CA GLU A 164 10.90 -1.85 13.85
C GLU A 164 12.18 -1.15 14.26
N GLN A 165 12.88 -0.57 13.33
CA GLN A 165 14.11 0.15 13.62
C GLN A 165 13.85 1.40 14.42
#